data_ddb6ba2475671628dcc097b085c9a3c6
#
_entry.id   ddb6ba2475671628dcc097b085c9a3c6
#
_cell.length_a   1.000
_cell.length_b   1.000
_cell.length_c   1.000
_cell.angle_alpha   90.00
_cell.angle_beta   90.00
_cell.angle_gamma   90.00
#
_symmetry.space_group_name_H-M   'P 1'
#
loop_
_entity.id
_entity.type
_entity.pdbx_description
1 polymer ?
#
loop_
_entity_poly.entity_id
_entity_poly.type
_entity_poly.pdbx_seq_one_letter_code
_entity_poly.pdbx_strand_id
1 'polypeptide(L)'
;MNRAAVNRIITVTPNPAIDMTYTVQGITEGASHRVPTPLSRAGGKGINVARVTHQLGYPVLAIAPTGGAAGQTLAAELWTSGVPHALVGVAAETRRSIALVDAVAGETSIFNEEGQALLPDDWRSLRIAVVEAVSGNRNLPASVLVGSGSLPPGAPADFYPELVRLAHDAGIPAIIDTSGPGIIAAAKAGADILKPNHHELAEATGESSLEAAALSLIAMGARTVLVSAGADGMLAFDHAAPGGYWSARLPEALSGNPTGAGDAGVAAAAVALAEGVTEPREILRRATAWSAAAVLMPAAGEISPRHQELQDQLIVTWKETR
;
A
#
# COMPACT_ATOMS: atom_id res chain seq x y z
N MET A 1 18.37 0.98 21.37
CA MET A 1 18.45 2.17 20.52
C MET A 1 17.32 3.10 20.91
N ASN A 2 17.64 4.33 21.29
CA ASN A 2 16.63 5.35 21.60
C ASN A 2 15.93 5.67 20.26
N ARG A 3 14.68 5.21 20.04
CA ARG A 3 13.90 5.61 18.88
C ARG A 3 13.66 7.11 19.05
N ALA A 4 14.28 7.94 18.19
CA ALA A 4 13.87 9.32 18.05
C ALA A 4 12.34 9.35 17.92
N ALA A 5 11.67 10.31 18.52
CA ALA A 5 10.22 10.41 18.48
C ALA A 5 9.80 10.57 17.01
N VAL A 6 9.44 9.45 16.36
CA VAL A 6 8.96 9.44 14.97
C VAL A 6 7.57 10.06 14.97
N ASN A 7 7.37 11.05 14.13
CA ASN A 7 6.08 11.68 13.91
C ASN A 7 5.11 10.69 13.23
N ARG A 8 3.82 11.02 13.25
CA ARG A 8 2.75 10.11 12.82
C ARG A 8 2.71 9.95 11.29
N ILE A 9 2.65 8.71 10.82
CA ILE A 9 2.36 8.36 9.43
C ILE A 9 0.85 8.41 9.22
N ILE A 10 0.39 9.09 8.18
CA ILE A 10 -1.03 9.16 7.80
C ILE A 10 -1.24 8.26 6.58
N THR A 11 -2.19 7.33 6.65
CA THR A 11 -2.57 6.52 5.48
C THR A 11 -4.01 6.81 5.08
N VAL A 12 -4.25 6.94 3.78
CA VAL A 12 -5.58 7.19 3.20
C VAL A 12 -5.94 6.04 2.28
N THR A 13 -7.08 5.39 2.59
CA THR A 13 -7.64 4.28 1.80
C THR A 13 -8.95 4.73 1.18
N PRO A 14 -9.00 5.18 -0.07
CA PRO A 14 -10.23 5.74 -0.65
C PRO A 14 -11.33 4.70 -0.92
N ASN A 15 -10.95 3.42 -1.06
CA ASN A 15 -11.87 2.31 -1.36
C ASN A 15 -11.58 1.10 -0.46
N PRO A 16 -11.83 1.22 0.86
CA PRO A 16 -11.56 0.15 1.82
C PRO A 16 -12.46 -1.06 1.57
N ALA A 17 -12.07 -2.20 2.12
CA ALA A 17 -12.83 -3.45 1.97
C ALA A 17 -12.87 -4.22 3.28
N ILE A 18 -13.84 -5.12 3.40
CA ILE A 18 -13.71 -6.28 4.29
C ILE A 18 -13.01 -7.37 3.48
N ASP A 19 -11.79 -7.73 3.87
CA ASP A 19 -11.05 -8.84 3.29
C ASP A 19 -11.50 -10.14 3.97
N MET A 20 -12.04 -11.07 3.15
CA MET A 20 -12.55 -12.38 3.59
C MET A 20 -11.71 -13.48 2.95
N THR A 21 -11.08 -14.31 3.76
CA THR A 21 -10.30 -15.46 3.27
C THR A 21 -11.02 -16.77 3.59
N TYR A 22 -11.40 -17.48 2.55
CA TYR A 22 -11.96 -18.84 2.62
C TYR A 22 -10.88 -19.85 2.23
N THR A 23 -10.65 -20.85 3.08
CA THR A 23 -9.76 -21.97 2.76
C THR A 23 -10.58 -23.22 2.47
N VAL A 24 -10.37 -23.81 1.31
CA VAL A 24 -11.05 -25.02 0.84
C VAL A 24 -10.05 -26.15 0.60
N GLN A 25 -10.51 -27.42 0.72
CA GLN A 25 -9.71 -28.61 0.45
C GLN A 25 -9.97 -29.10 -0.99
N GLY A 26 -9.67 -28.23 -1.95
CA GLY A 26 -9.94 -28.44 -3.37
C GLY A 26 -11.23 -27.78 -3.84
N ILE A 27 -11.16 -27.08 -4.98
CA ILE A 27 -12.32 -26.46 -5.65
C ILE A 27 -12.80 -27.42 -6.74
N THR A 28 -14.09 -27.75 -6.73
CA THR A 28 -14.76 -28.49 -7.79
C THR A 28 -15.82 -27.60 -8.43
N GLU A 29 -15.68 -27.30 -9.71
CA GLU A 29 -16.65 -26.50 -10.45
C GLU A 29 -18.04 -27.10 -10.42
N GLY A 30 -19.06 -26.26 -10.21
CA GLY A 30 -20.46 -26.67 -10.14
C GLY A 30 -20.85 -27.38 -8.85
N ALA A 31 -19.93 -27.64 -7.92
CA ALA A 31 -20.21 -28.28 -6.65
C ALA A 31 -20.49 -27.29 -5.52
N SER A 32 -21.16 -27.79 -4.47
CA SER A 32 -21.40 -27.05 -3.23
C SER A 32 -20.29 -27.35 -2.23
N HIS A 33 -19.56 -26.32 -1.77
CA HIS A 33 -18.50 -26.48 -0.77
C HIS A 33 -18.97 -26.00 0.60
N ARG A 34 -18.79 -26.85 1.62
CA ARG A 34 -18.94 -26.43 3.02
C ARG A 34 -17.57 -26.06 3.58
N VAL A 35 -17.45 -24.81 4.00
CA VAL A 35 -16.17 -24.23 4.43
C VAL A 35 -16.26 -23.78 5.89
N PRO A 36 -15.14 -23.73 6.63
CA PRO A 36 -15.08 -23.08 7.92
C PRO A 36 -15.45 -21.60 7.84
N THR A 37 -15.75 -20.98 8.97
CA THR A 37 -15.91 -19.51 9.04
C THR A 37 -14.68 -18.84 8.46
N PRO A 38 -14.85 -17.91 7.49
CA PRO A 38 -13.71 -17.23 6.87
C PRO A 38 -12.99 -16.34 7.87
N LEU A 39 -11.69 -16.17 7.67
CA LEU A 39 -10.97 -15.07 8.30
C LEU A 39 -11.50 -13.77 7.69
N SER A 40 -11.98 -12.86 8.55
CA SER A 40 -12.52 -11.56 8.14
C SER A 40 -11.70 -10.46 8.78
N ARG A 41 -11.21 -9.49 7.97
CA ARG A 41 -10.40 -8.35 8.43
C ARG A 41 -10.82 -7.06 7.74
N ALA A 42 -10.62 -5.95 8.45
CA ALA A 42 -10.61 -4.64 7.81
C ALA A 42 -9.39 -4.56 6.88
N GLY A 43 -9.64 -4.26 5.63
CA GLY A 43 -8.67 -4.29 4.56
C GLY A 43 -8.77 -3.10 3.62
N GLY A 44 -8.03 -3.20 2.54
CA GLY A 44 -7.69 -2.13 1.62
C GLY A 44 -6.25 -1.68 1.83
N LYS A 45 -5.55 -1.37 0.74
CA LYS A 45 -4.09 -1.20 0.74
C LYS A 45 -3.59 -0.25 1.84
N GLY A 46 -4.19 0.95 1.99
CA GLY A 46 -3.74 1.91 3.01
C GLY A 46 -4.01 1.46 4.46
N ILE A 47 -5.07 0.69 4.71
CA ILE A 47 -5.32 0.06 6.01
C ILE A 47 -4.27 -1.01 6.29
N ASN A 48 -3.88 -1.82 5.30
CA ASN A 48 -2.81 -2.79 5.44
C ASN A 48 -1.46 -2.12 5.74
N VAL A 49 -1.15 -1.00 5.07
CA VAL A 49 0.01 -0.16 5.40
C VAL A 49 -0.03 0.28 6.86
N ALA A 50 -1.17 0.78 7.33
CA ALA A 50 -1.33 1.20 8.72
C ALA A 50 -1.14 0.05 9.71
N ARG A 51 -1.65 -1.15 9.42
CA ARG A 51 -1.48 -2.34 10.25
C ARG A 51 -0.02 -2.72 10.42
N VAL A 52 0.72 -2.84 9.31
CA VAL A 52 2.14 -3.18 9.34
C VAL A 52 2.92 -2.12 10.13
N THR A 53 2.62 -0.85 9.88
CA THR A 53 3.24 0.27 10.61
C THR A 53 2.96 0.17 12.11
N HIS A 54 1.70 -0.08 12.50
CA HIS A 54 1.27 -0.23 13.89
C HIS A 54 1.89 -1.47 14.56
N GLN A 55 1.92 -2.62 13.87
CA GLN A 55 2.54 -3.86 14.34
C GLN A 55 4.00 -3.64 14.78
N LEU A 56 4.72 -2.78 14.09
CA LEU A 56 6.11 -2.47 14.38
C LEU A 56 6.28 -1.31 15.39
N GLY A 57 5.17 -0.81 15.95
CA GLY A 57 5.17 0.19 17.01
C GLY A 57 5.43 1.62 16.55
N TYR A 58 5.21 1.93 15.26
CA TYR A 58 5.30 3.30 14.74
C TYR A 58 3.94 4.01 14.86
N PRO A 59 3.93 5.31 15.19
CA PRO A 59 2.71 6.10 15.21
C PRO A 59 2.07 6.18 13.83
N VAL A 60 0.81 5.80 13.72
CA VAL A 60 0.05 5.80 12.46
C VAL A 60 -1.40 6.22 12.68
N LEU A 61 -2.04 6.75 11.65
CA LEU A 61 -3.48 6.99 11.59
C LEU A 61 -4.00 6.55 10.22
N ALA A 62 -4.89 5.58 10.20
CA ALA A 62 -5.61 5.15 9.00
C ALA A 62 -6.86 6.01 8.79
N ILE A 63 -7.03 6.57 7.59
CA ILE A 63 -8.21 7.35 7.20
C ILE A 63 -8.90 6.61 6.06
N ALA A 64 -10.22 6.38 6.19
CA ALA A 64 -10.99 5.69 5.17
C ALA A 64 -12.48 6.08 5.23
N PRO A 65 -13.21 6.14 4.08
CA PRO A 65 -14.65 6.19 4.06
C PRO A 65 -15.24 4.82 4.45
N THR A 66 -16.33 4.80 5.20
CA THR A 66 -16.99 3.53 5.58
C THR A 66 -18.50 3.71 5.64
N GLY A 67 -19.25 2.71 5.15
CA GLY A 67 -20.70 2.73 5.19
C GLY A 67 -21.32 1.34 5.16
N GLY A 68 -22.59 1.27 5.51
CA GLY A 68 -23.38 0.05 5.55
C GLY A 68 -22.92 -0.98 6.60
N ALA A 69 -23.41 -2.20 6.49
CA ALA A 69 -23.11 -3.27 7.43
C ALA A 69 -21.64 -3.72 7.37
N ALA A 70 -21.05 -3.75 6.17
CA ALA A 70 -19.62 -4.07 6.01
C ALA A 70 -18.73 -2.98 6.61
N GLY A 71 -19.15 -1.69 6.51
CA GLY A 71 -18.44 -0.59 7.17
C GLY A 71 -18.47 -0.69 8.69
N GLN A 72 -19.58 -1.12 9.29
CA GLN A 72 -19.66 -1.39 10.72
C GLN A 72 -18.71 -2.52 11.14
N THR A 73 -18.64 -3.59 10.34
CA THR A 73 -17.72 -4.70 10.57
C THR A 73 -16.27 -4.24 10.49
N LEU A 74 -15.93 -3.40 9.50
CA LEU A 74 -14.60 -2.80 9.33
C LEU A 74 -14.21 -1.95 10.56
N ALA A 75 -15.11 -1.08 11.01
CA ALA A 75 -14.87 -0.24 12.17
C ALA A 75 -14.66 -1.06 13.46
N ALA A 76 -15.48 -2.08 13.67
CA ALA A 76 -15.37 -2.96 14.84
C ALA A 76 -14.04 -3.75 14.83
N GLU A 77 -13.60 -4.19 13.66
CA GLU A 77 -12.34 -4.93 13.52
C GLU A 77 -11.12 -4.00 13.75
N LEU A 78 -11.11 -2.78 13.20
CA LEU A 78 -10.05 -1.81 13.47
C LEU A 78 -9.98 -1.44 14.94
N TRP A 79 -11.12 -1.28 15.59
CA TRP A 79 -11.18 -1.04 17.03
C TRP A 79 -10.57 -2.20 17.81
N THR A 80 -10.95 -3.43 17.48
CA THR A 80 -10.47 -4.64 18.17
C THR A 80 -8.98 -4.89 17.96
N SER A 81 -8.48 -4.62 16.76
CA SER A 81 -7.05 -4.76 16.43
C SER A 81 -6.18 -3.62 16.96
N GLY A 82 -6.80 -2.54 17.49
CA GLY A 82 -6.10 -1.40 18.08
C GLY A 82 -5.39 -0.50 17.06
N VAL A 83 -5.64 -0.66 15.75
CA VAL A 83 -5.06 0.21 14.72
C VAL A 83 -5.69 1.61 14.84
N PRO A 84 -4.91 2.67 15.07
CA PRO A 84 -5.45 4.03 15.15
C PRO A 84 -6.09 4.43 13.82
N HIS A 85 -7.34 4.90 13.87
CA HIS A 85 -8.12 5.20 12.67
C HIS A 85 -9.04 6.41 12.83
N ALA A 86 -9.37 7.06 11.71
CA ALA A 86 -10.40 8.08 11.57
C ALA A 86 -11.28 7.69 10.38
N LEU A 87 -12.47 7.21 10.66
CA LEU A 87 -13.43 6.76 9.66
C LEU A 87 -14.40 7.85 9.30
N VAL A 88 -14.60 8.06 8.00
CA VAL A 88 -15.58 9.01 7.46
C VAL A 88 -16.82 8.22 7.09
N GLY A 89 -17.93 8.48 7.80
CA GLY A 89 -19.21 7.83 7.51
C GLY A 89 -19.78 8.28 6.16
N VAL A 90 -20.08 7.31 5.29
CA VAL A 90 -20.64 7.54 3.95
C VAL A 90 -21.89 6.68 3.72
N ALA A 91 -22.73 7.07 2.75
CA ALA A 91 -23.90 6.27 2.39
C ALA A 91 -23.57 5.01 1.60
N ALA A 92 -22.48 5.02 0.84
CA ALA A 92 -22.01 3.89 0.04
C ALA A 92 -21.63 2.69 0.92
N GLU A 93 -22.08 1.48 0.56
CA GLU A 93 -21.69 0.25 1.25
C GLU A 93 -20.19 0.00 1.08
N THR A 94 -19.50 -0.29 2.17
CA THR A 94 -18.10 -0.75 2.13
C THR A 94 -18.04 -2.09 1.38
N ARG A 95 -17.16 -2.19 0.39
CA ARG A 95 -17.01 -3.39 -0.45
C ARG A 95 -16.37 -4.55 0.29
N ARG A 96 -16.41 -5.73 -0.33
CA ARG A 96 -15.72 -6.94 0.10
C ARG A 96 -14.61 -7.31 -0.89
N SER A 97 -13.57 -7.92 -0.38
CA SER A 97 -12.55 -8.61 -1.15
C SER A 97 -12.51 -10.05 -0.66
N ILE A 98 -12.77 -11.01 -1.55
CA ILE A 98 -12.90 -12.43 -1.20
C ILE A 98 -11.71 -13.18 -1.78
N ALA A 99 -10.88 -13.76 -0.93
CA ALA A 99 -9.82 -14.70 -1.30
C ALA A 99 -10.30 -16.13 -1.09
N LEU A 100 -10.27 -16.93 -2.16
CA LEU A 100 -10.49 -18.38 -2.13
C LEU A 100 -9.14 -19.08 -2.22
N VAL A 101 -8.70 -19.67 -1.13
CA VAL A 101 -7.45 -20.42 -1.02
C VAL A 101 -7.77 -21.91 -1.23
N ASP A 102 -7.31 -22.48 -2.34
CA ASP A 102 -7.33 -23.92 -2.58
C ASP A 102 -6.09 -24.56 -1.95
N ALA A 103 -6.27 -25.22 -0.80
CA ALA A 103 -5.17 -25.83 -0.06
C ALA A 103 -4.56 -27.06 -0.76
N VAL A 104 -5.28 -27.68 -1.70
CA VAL A 104 -4.78 -28.83 -2.48
C VAL A 104 -3.98 -28.37 -3.68
N ALA A 105 -4.53 -27.43 -4.45
CA ALA A 105 -3.82 -26.84 -5.60
C ALA A 105 -2.68 -25.89 -5.18
N GLY A 106 -2.76 -25.31 -3.98
CA GLY A 106 -1.82 -24.27 -3.52
C GLY A 106 -2.04 -22.93 -4.21
N GLU A 107 -3.24 -22.72 -4.76
CA GLU A 107 -3.61 -21.51 -5.52
C GLU A 107 -4.58 -20.63 -4.74
N THR A 108 -4.56 -19.34 -5.04
CA THR A 108 -5.51 -18.37 -4.47
C THR A 108 -6.18 -17.57 -5.58
N SER A 109 -7.51 -17.60 -5.61
CA SER A 109 -8.34 -16.75 -6.47
C SER A 109 -8.90 -15.59 -5.65
N ILE A 110 -8.81 -14.37 -6.17
CA ILE A 110 -9.29 -13.17 -5.48
C ILE A 110 -10.42 -12.53 -6.27
N PHE A 111 -11.54 -12.27 -5.59
CA PHE A 111 -12.70 -11.55 -6.12
C PHE A 111 -12.80 -10.21 -5.39
N ASN A 112 -12.48 -9.13 -6.11
CA ASN A 112 -12.57 -7.78 -5.60
C ASN A 112 -13.84 -7.12 -6.11
N GLU A 113 -14.76 -6.75 -5.20
CA GLU A 113 -15.84 -5.86 -5.55
C GLU A 113 -15.26 -4.48 -5.93
N GLU A 114 -15.83 -3.82 -6.94
CA GLU A 114 -15.39 -2.49 -7.39
C GLU A 114 -15.63 -1.41 -6.33
N GLY A 115 -16.64 -1.61 -5.50
CA GLY A 115 -17.15 -0.62 -4.57
C GLY A 115 -18.25 0.24 -5.19
N GLN A 116 -18.82 1.11 -4.39
CA GLN A 116 -19.89 2.03 -4.80
C GLN A 116 -19.33 3.45 -4.92
N ALA A 117 -19.94 4.23 -5.81
CA ALA A 117 -19.62 5.65 -5.96
C ALA A 117 -19.90 6.42 -4.66
N LEU A 118 -18.95 7.24 -4.25
CA LEU A 118 -19.12 8.19 -3.15
C LEU A 118 -19.77 9.49 -3.67
N LEU A 119 -20.55 10.12 -2.81
CA LEU A 119 -21.15 11.42 -3.11
C LEU A 119 -20.09 12.55 -3.05
N PRO A 120 -20.30 13.68 -3.72
CA PRO A 120 -19.38 14.82 -3.64
C PRO A 120 -19.10 15.30 -2.20
N ASP A 121 -20.10 15.21 -1.32
CA ASP A 121 -19.95 15.58 0.09
C ASP A 121 -19.12 14.54 0.88
N ASP A 122 -19.17 13.27 0.49
CA ASP A 122 -18.33 12.22 1.08
C ASP A 122 -16.86 12.50 0.77
N TRP A 123 -16.54 12.83 -0.49
CA TRP A 123 -15.19 13.22 -0.89
C TRP A 123 -14.69 14.46 -0.16
N ARG A 124 -15.58 15.46 0.02
CA ARG A 124 -15.27 16.67 0.80
C ARG A 124 -14.95 16.32 2.25
N SER A 125 -15.75 15.44 2.86
CA SER A 125 -15.57 15.00 4.25
C SER A 125 -14.27 14.21 4.41
N LEU A 126 -13.93 13.32 3.45
CA LEU A 126 -12.66 12.60 3.43
C LEU A 126 -11.48 13.56 3.33
N ARG A 127 -11.56 14.56 2.45
CA ARG A 127 -10.56 15.61 2.32
C ARG A 127 -10.34 16.38 3.63
N ILE A 128 -11.43 16.77 4.30
CA ILE A 128 -11.36 17.48 5.60
C ILE A 128 -10.61 16.61 6.61
N ALA A 129 -10.96 15.33 6.74
CA ALA A 129 -10.29 14.42 7.66
C ALA A 129 -8.77 14.30 7.37
N VAL A 130 -8.37 14.28 6.08
CA VAL A 130 -6.96 14.28 5.70
C VAL A 130 -6.28 15.60 6.08
N VAL A 131 -6.88 16.75 5.75
CA VAL A 131 -6.35 18.08 6.10
C VAL A 131 -6.14 18.20 7.60
N GLU A 132 -7.14 17.81 8.41
CA GLU A 132 -7.04 17.83 9.88
C GLU A 132 -5.91 16.93 10.39
N ALA A 133 -5.72 15.74 9.78
CA ALA A 133 -4.68 14.81 10.17
C ALA A 133 -3.27 15.32 9.84
N VAL A 134 -3.10 15.98 8.69
CA VAL A 134 -1.79 16.51 8.24
C VAL A 134 -1.44 17.83 8.92
N SER A 135 -2.43 18.73 9.10
CA SER A 135 -2.23 20.04 9.73
C SER A 135 -2.04 19.98 11.25
N GLY A 136 -2.42 18.91 11.79
CA GLY A 136 -2.40 18.58 12.95
C GLY A 136 -2.42 18.72 14.36
N ASN A 137 -2.31 17.69 15.11
CA ASN A 137 -2.11 17.77 16.55
C ASN A 137 -0.64 18.16 16.84
N ARG A 138 -0.41 19.32 17.44
CA ARG A 138 0.94 19.80 17.81
C ARG A 138 1.75 18.79 18.64
N ASN A 139 1.09 17.86 19.31
CA ASN A 139 1.75 16.83 20.13
C ASN A 139 2.21 15.62 19.32
N LEU A 140 1.68 15.42 18.10
CA LEU A 140 2.06 14.32 17.22
C LEU A 140 1.87 14.75 15.76
N PRO A 141 2.78 15.57 15.21
CA PRO A 141 2.70 16.05 13.84
C PRO A 141 2.77 14.89 12.84
N ALA A 142 2.24 15.12 11.65
CA ALA A 142 2.41 14.18 10.54
C ALA A 142 3.86 14.21 10.02
N SER A 143 4.36 13.07 9.55
CA SER A 143 5.70 12.95 8.94
C SER A 143 5.66 12.46 7.51
N VAL A 144 4.64 11.68 7.14
CA VAL A 144 4.46 11.13 5.79
C VAL A 144 2.96 10.99 5.53
N LEU A 145 2.52 11.30 4.33
CA LEU A 145 1.19 11.00 3.84
C LEU A 145 1.24 9.88 2.80
N VAL A 146 0.48 8.81 3.04
CA VAL A 146 0.38 7.66 2.14
C VAL A 146 -1.03 7.61 1.56
N GLY A 147 -1.18 7.72 0.25
CA GLY A 147 -2.41 7.43 -0.48
C GLY A 147 -2.31 6.04 -1.12
N SER A 148 -3.12 5.08 -0.69
CA SER A 148 -2.95 3.70 -1.19
C SER A 148 -4.28 2.99 -1.41
N GLY A 149 -4.45 2.41 -2.61
CA GLY A 149 -5.60 1.61 -3.04
C GLY A 149 -6.16 1.99 -4.39
N SER A 150 -7.15 1.24 -4.87
CA SER A 150 -7.96 1.59 -6.02
C SER A 150 -8.92 2.73 -5.67
N LEU A 151 -9.40 3.43 -6.69
CA LEU A 151 -10.48 4.40 -6.54
C LEU A 151 -11.84 3.72 -6.81
N PRO A 152 -12.91 4.05 -6.06
CA PRO A 152 -14.24 3.59 -6.41
C PRO A 152 -14.77 4.29 -7.67
N PRO A 153 -15.81 3.76 -8.33
CA PRO A 153 -16.43 4.39 -9.48
C PRO A 153 -16.80 5.86 -9.22
N GLY A 154 -16.59 6.73 -10.21
CA GLY A 154 -16.90 8.15 -10.11
C GLY A 154 -15.99 8.97 -9.17
N ALA A 155 -14.87 8.42 -8.74
CA ALA A 155 -13.90 9.16 -7.93
C ALA A 155 -13.33 10.36 -8.70
N PRO A 156 -13.00 11.47 -8.00
CA PRO A 156 -12.30 12.60 -8.62
C PRO A 156 -10.96 12.16 -9.23
N ALA A 157 -10.73 12.54 -10.49
CA ALA A 157 -9.49 12.19 -11.20
C ALA A 157 -8.23 12.81 -10.54
N ASP A 158 -8.41 13.87 -9.79
CA ASP A 158 -7.38 14.61 -9.05
C ASP A 158 -7.25 14.18 -7.58
N PHE A 159 -7.90 13.10 -7.15
CA PHE A 159 -7.83 12.62 -5.76
C PHE A 159 -6.38 12.41 -5.29
N TYR A 160 -5.59 11.62 -6.02
CA TYR A 160 -4.19 11.39 -5.65
C TYR A 160 -3.30 12.62 -5.83
N PRO A 161 -3.41 13.40 -6.93
CA PRO A 161 -2.79 14.72 -7.03
C PRO A 161 -3.06 15.64 -5.85
N GLU A 162 -4.30 15.64 -5.34
CA GLU A 162 -4.64 16.45 -4.17
C GLU A 162 -3.93 15.97 -2.90
N LEU A 163 -3.83 14.66 -2.68
CA LEU A 163 -3.08 14.11 -1.54
C LEU A 163 -1.60 14.52 -1.59
N VAL A 164 -0.98 14.46 -2.77
CA VAL A 164 0.41 14.91 -2.97
C VAL A 164 0.55 16.38 -2.60
N ARG A 165 -0.35 17.24 -3.10
CA ARG A 165 -0.34 18.67 -2.79
C ARG A 165 -0.54 18.95 -1.29
N LEU A 166 -1.50 18.27 -0.64
CA LEU A 166 -1.74 18.42 0.80
C LEU A 166 -0.52 18.02 1.64
N ALA A 167 0.21 16.98 1.23
CA ALA A 167 1.45 16.59 1.89
C ALA A 167 2.52 17.68 1.73
N HIS A 168 2.73 18.14 0.51
CA HIS A 168 3.75 19.16 0.21
C HIS A 168 3.42 20.51 0.88
N ASP A 169 2.17 20.94 0.92
CA ASP A 169 1.71 22.15 1.63
C ASP A 169 2.00 22.04 3.14
N ALA A 170 1.97 20.82 3.69
CA ALA A 170 2.32 20.54 5.08
C ALA A 170 3.83 20.30 5.31
N GLY A 171 4.65 20.35 4.25
CA GLY A 171 6.10 20.13 4.33
C GLY A 171 6.50 18.67 4.59
N ILE A 172 5.65 17.71 4.24
CA ILE A 172 5.90 16.27 4.40
C ILE A 172 5.87 15.53 3.06
N PRO A 173 6.59 14.41 2.91
CA PRO A 173 6.57 13.63 1.70
C PRO A 173 5.25 12.86 1.51
N ALA A 174 4.92 12.60 0.22
CA ALA A 174 3.78 11.82 -0.22
C ALA A 174 4.21 10.49 -0.88
N ILE A 175 3.64 9.39 -0.43
CA ILE A 175 3.75 8.07 -1.09
C ILE A 175 2.42 7.72 -1.71
N ILE A 176 2.40 7.35 -3.00
CA ILE A 176 1.19 6.91 -3.68
C ILE A 176 1.38 5.49 -4.21
N ASP A 177 0.43 4.61 -3.86
CA ASP A 177 0.33 3.23 -4.34
C ASP A 177 -1.07 2.98 -4.88
N THR A 178 -1.23 3.11 -6.19
CA THR A 178 -2.51 2.98 -6.90
C THR A 178 -2.31 2.30 -8.24
N SER A 179 -3.39 2.14 -9.01
CA SER A 179 -3.38 1.53 -10.33
C SER A 179 -3.98 2.44 -11.40
N GLY A 180 -3.76 2.07 -12.65
CA GLY A 180 -4.35 2.74 -13.81
C GLY A 180 -3.98 4.22 -13.93
N PRO A 181 -4.93 5.09 -14.36
CA PRO A 181 -4.67 6.52 -14.59
C PRO A 181 -4.19 7.28 -13.35
N GLY A 182 -4.49 6.77 -12.16
CA GLY A 182 -4.05 7.36 -10.89
C GLY A 182 -2.53 7.41 -10.74
N ILE A 183 -1.81 6.43 -11.28
CA ILE A 183 -0.33 6.41 -11.29
C ILE A 183 0.22 7.62 -12.05
N ILE A 184 -0.28 7.85 -13.27
CA ILE A 184 0.14 8.96 -14.12
C ILE A 184 -0.20 10.31 -13.48
N ALA A 185 -1.40 10.42 -12.91
CA ALA A 185 -1.84 11.64 -12.25
C ALA A 185 -0.96 11.98 -11.03
N ALA A 186 -0.63 10.98 -10.22
CA ALA A 186 0.25 11.15 -9.07
C ALA A 186 1.71 11.47 -9.47
N ALA A 187 2.22 10.87 -10.57
CA ALA A 187 3.53 11.22 -11.12
C ALA A 187 3.60 12.70 -11.52
N LYS A 188 2.60 13.18 -12.28
CA LYS A 188 2.50 14.59 -12.70
C LYS A 188 2.35 15.56 -11.53
N ALA A 189 1.80 15.11 -10.43
CA ALA A 189 1.69 15.91 -9.20
C ALA A 189 3.01 15.94 -8.38
N GLY A 190 4.02 15.17 -8.77
CA GLY A 190 5.31 15.14 -8.10
C GLY A 190 5.37 14.27 -6.86
N ALA A 191 4.67 13.13 -6.83
CA ALA A 191 4.74 12.19 -5.71
C ALA A 191 6.20 11.86 -5.36
N ASP A 192 6.53 11.87 -4.06
CA ASP A 192 7.89 11.59 -3.60
C ASP A 192 8.25 10.12 -3.80
N ILE A 193 7.29 9.21 -3.58
CA ILE A 193 7.43 7.80 -3.94
C ILE A 193 6.14 7.33 -4.64
N LEU A 194 6.32 6.70 -5.81
CA LEU A 194 5.30 5.86 -6.46
C LEU A 194 5.70 4.40 -6.32
N LYS A 195 4.74 3.53 -5.96
CA LYS A 195 5.04 2.09 -5.83
C LYS A 195 4.10 1.20 -6.66
N PRO A 196 4.16 1.22 -7.99
CA PRO A 196 3.47 0.24 -8.81
C PRO A 196 4.14 -1.15 -8.71
N ASN A 197 3.38 -2.20 -9.05
CA ASN A 197 3.97 -3.44 -9.49
C ASN A 197 4.28 -3.37 -11.00
N HIS A 198 5.02 -4.36 -11.51
CA HIS A 198 5.46 -4.37 -12.92
C HIS A 198 4.29 -4.43 -13.92
N HIS A 199 3.15 -5.06 -13.56
CA HIS A 199 1.95 -5.09 -14.40
C HIS A 199 1.23 -3.74 -14.39
N GLU A 200 0.99 -3.17 -13.21
CA GLU A 200 0.38 -1.84 -13.06
C GLU A 200 1.19 -0.76 -13.78
N LEU A 201 2.53 -0.87 -13.71
CA LEU A 201 3.43 0.06 -14.38
C LEU A 201 3.33 -0.03 -15.91
N ALA A 202 3.38 -1.24 -16.47
CA ALA A 202 3.24 -1.47 -17.90
C ALA A 202 1.87 -1.04 -18.43
N GLU A 203 0.79 -1.37 -17.71
CA GLU A 203 -0.58 -0.96 -18.07
C GLU A 203 -0.75 0.56 -18.06
N ALA A 204 -0.23 1.24 -17.04
CA ALA A 204 -0.39 2.68 -16.90
C ALA A 204 0.40 3.48 -17.94
N THR A 205 1.60 3.03 -18.31
CA THR A 205 2.50 3.75 -19.22
C THR A 205 2.39 3.32 -20.68
N GLY A 206 1.92 2.10 -20.93
CA GLY A 206 1.94 1.47 -22.25
C GLY A 206 3.33 1.04 -22.72
N GLU A 207 4.35 1.16 -21.88
CA GLU A 207 5.74 0.82 -22.21
C GLU A 207 5.98 -0.69 -22.04
N SER A 208 6.75 -1.27 -22.95
CA SER A 208 7.11 -2.68 -22.92
C SER A 208 8.31 -2.99 -22.02
N SER A 209 9.17 -2.01 -21.79
CA SER A 209 10.32 -2.10 -20.90
C SER A 209 9.98 -1.52 -19.53
N LEU A 210 10.24 -2.28 -18.48
CA LEU A 210 10.05 -1.82 -17.10
C LEU A 210 10.92 -0.58 -16.80
N GLU A 211 12.13 -0.52 -17.34
CA GLU A 211 13.05 0.61 -17.20
C GLU A 211 12.45 1.87 -17.87
N ALA A 212 12.01 1.75 -19.13
CA ALA A 212 11.40 2.86 -19.85
C ALA A 212 10.12 3.35 -19.15
N ALA A 213 9.30 2.42 -18.67
CA ALA A 213 8.08 2.73 -17.94
C ALA A 213 8.35 3.50 -16.64
N ALA A 214 9.32 3.06 -15.84
CA ALA A 214 9.68 3.74 -14.60
C ALA A 214 10.30 5.13 -14.86
N LEU A 215 11.19 5.23 -15.85
CA LEU A 215 11.80 6.50 -16.25
C LEU A 215 10.79 7.50 -16.82
N SER A 216 9.73 7.02 -17.49
CA SER A 216 8.65 7.89 -17.97
C SER A 216 7.89 8.52 -16.81
N LEU A 217 7.64 7.81 -15.70
CA LEU A 217 7.03 8.37 -14.50
C LEU A 217 7.94 9.39 -13.80
N ILE A 218 9.27 9.13 -13.79
CA ILE A 218 10.26 10.12 -13.31
C ILE A 218 10.22 11.38 -14.19
N ALA A 219 10.21 11.23 -15.51
CA ALA A 219 10.12 12.35 -16.44
C ALA A 219 8.82 13.16 -16.30
N MET A 220 7.73 12.53 -15.87
CA MET A 220 6.46 13.20 -15.57
C MET A 220 6.47 13.97 -14.26
N GLY A 221 7.43 13.72 -13.35
CA GLY A 221 7.58 14.47 -12.10
C GLY A 221 7.71 13.64 -10.82
N ALA A 222 7.52 12.32 -10.86
CA ALA A 222 7.76 11.48 -9.70
C ALA A 222 9.22 11.55 -9.25
N ARG A 223 9.50 11.56 -7.94
CA ARG A 223 10.87 11.64 -7.43
C ARG A 223 11.54 10.28 -7.38
N THR A 224 10.84 9.28 -6.85
CA THR A 224 11.31 7.90 -6.76
C THR A 224 10.19 6.94 -7.19
N VAL A 225 10.52 5.96 -8.00
CA VAL A 225 9.60 4.88 -8.41
C VAL A 225 10.13 3.56 -7.88
N LEU A 226 9.39 2.95 -6.95
CA LEU A 226 9.67 1.62 -6.40
C LEU A 226 8.82 0.59 -7.16
N VAL A 227 9.44 -0.25 -7.97
CA VAL A 227 8.71 -1.25 -8.77
C VAL A 227 8.87 -2.63 -8.16
N SER A 228 7.76 -3.24 -7.71
CA SER A 228 7.78 -4.62 -7.26
C SER A 228 7.67 -5.58 -8.45
N ALA A 229 8.54 -6.61 -8.48
CA ALA A 229 8.66 -7.60 -9.55
C ALA A 229 8.46 -9.04 -9.05
N GLY A 230 7.60 -9.23 -8.06
CA GLY A 230 7.31 -10.55 -7.50
C GLY A 230 8.55 -11.22 -6.91
N ALA A 231 8.84 -12.44 -7.36
CA ALA A 231 9.99 -13.20 -6.91
C ALA A 231 11.35 -12.57 -7.29
N ASP A 232 11.38 -11.71 -8.30
CA ASP A 232 12.58 -10.98 -8.74
C ASP A 232 12.92 -9.79 -7.82
N GLY A 233 12.10 -9.56 -6.80
CA GLY A 233 12.33 -8.54 -5.78
C GLY A 233 11.75 -7.18 -6.14
N MET A 234 12.52 -6.11 -5.94
CA MET A 234 12.09 -4.73 -6.14
C MET A 234 13.20 -3.89 -6.77
N LEU A 235 12.79 -2.88 -7.54
CA LEU A 235 13.67 -1.92 -8.19
C LEU A 235 13.36 -0.51 -7.68
N ALA A 236 14.37 0.35 -7.61
CA ALA A 236 14.21 1.76 -7.27
C ALA A 236 14.87 2.65 -8.33
N PHE A 237 14.05 3.44 -9.00
CA PHE A 237 14.46 4.50 -9.93
C PHE A 237 14.34 5.83 -9.21
N ASP A 238 15.31 6.71 -9.38
CA ASP A 238 15.32 8.00 -8.70
C ASP A 238 15.68 9.13 -9.66
N HIS A 239 14.98 10.27 -9.53
CA HIS A 239 15.17 11.44 -10.39
C HIS A 239 16.58 12.04 -10.29
N ALA A 240 17.25 11.90 -9.13
CA ALA A 240 18.60 12.42 -8.92
C ALA A 240 19.68 11.50 -9.51
N ALA A 241 19.33 10.28 -9.93
CA ALA A 241 20.25 9.28 -10.48
C ALA A 241 19.73 8.65 -11.78
N PRO A 242 19.50 9.44 -12.84
CA PRO A 242 18.82 8.95 -14.06
C PRO A 242 19.64 7.94 -14.89
N GLY A 243 20.94 7.78 -14.58
CA GLY A 243 21.82 6.85 -15.29
C GLY A 243 21.70 5.37 -14.88
N GLY A 244 20.80 5.05 -13.94
CA GLY A 244 20.61 3.68 -13.49
C GLY A 244 19.57 3.55 -12.41
N TYR A 245 19.52 2.39 -11.78
CA TYR A 245 18.58 2.05 -10.73
C TYR A 245 19.15 1.04 -9.75
N TRP A 246 18.63 1.03 -8.54
CA TRP A 246 18.93 0.00 -7.56
C TRP A 246 17.99 -1.19 -7.72
N SER A 247 18.53 -2.40 -7.57
CA SER A 247 17.78 -3.66 -7.55
C SER A 247 18.06 -4.36 -6.23
N ALA A 248 17.01 -4.85 -5.56
CA ALA A 248 17.12 -5.64 -4.34
C ALA A 248 16.29 -6.91 -4.45
N ARG A 249 16.88 -8.06 -4.13
CA ARG A 249 16.20 -9.35 -4.13
C ARG A 249 16.79 -10.29 -3.09
N LEU A 250 16.01 -11.27 -2.67
CA LEU A 250 16.55 -12.41 -1.91
C LEU A 250 17.35 -13.36 -2.82
N PRO A 251 18.30 -14.12 -2.26
CA PRO A 251 19.02 -15.17 -3.00
C PRO A 251 18.06 -16.23 -3.56
N GLU A 252 17.04 -16.57 -2.78
CA GLU A 252 16.00 -17.54 -3.12
C GLU A 252 14.63 -16.94 -2.92
N ALA A 253 13.68 -17.28 -3.81
CA ALA A 253 12.28 -16.85 -3.69
C ALA A 253 11.62 -17.52 -2.48
N LEU A 254 10.83 -16.76 -1.73
CA LEU A 254 10.03 -17.30 -0.64
C LEU A 254 8.71 -17.87 -1.17
N SER A 255 8.30 -18.98 -0.58
CA SER A 255 6.97 -19.55 -0.78
C SER A 255 6.02 -19.05 0.30
N GLY A 256 4.80 -18.67 -0.05
CA GLY A 256 3.78 -18.18 0.88
C GLY A 256 2.69 -17.36 0.21
N ASN A 257 2.03 -16.52 0.99
CA ASN A 257 0.93 -15.67 0.52
C ASN A 257 1.44 -14.30 0.07
N PRO A 258 1.42 -13.95 -1.24
CA PRO A 258 1.91 -12.66 -1.72
C PRO A 258 0.96 -11.48 -1.42
N THR A 259 -0.25 -11.75 -0.90
CA THR A 259 -1.26 -10.71 -0.62
C THR A 259 -0.75 -9.77 0.47
N GLY A 260 -0.76 -8.47 0.20
CA GLY A 260 -0.27 -7.45 1.13
C GLY A 260 1.24 -7.23 1.13
N ALA A 261 2.03 -8.00 0.33
CA ALA A 261 3.47 -7.76 0.23
C ALA A 261 3.80 -6.35 -0.29
N GLY A 262 3.03 -5.86 -1.27
CA GLY A 262 3.13 -4.48 -1.76
C GLY A 262 2.88 -3.45 -0.66
N ASP A 263 1.83 -3.67 0.14
CA ASP A 263 1.44 -2.77 1.24
C ASP A 263 2.51 -2.72 2.33
N ALA A 264 3.13 -3.87 2.63
CA ALA A 264 4.27 -3.95 3.56
C ALA A 264 5.49 -3.17 3.05
N GLY A 265 5.75 -3.20 1.74
CA GLY A 265 6.78 -2.38 1.10
C GLY A 265 6.51 -0.88 1.21
N VAL A 266 5.25 -0.46 1.04
CA VAL A 266 4.81 0.94 1.26
C VAL A 266 4.99 1.33 2.73
N ALA A 267 4.60 0.47 3.66
CA ALA A 267 4.79 0.72 5.10
C ALA A 267 6.27 0.91 5.44
N ALA A 268 7.15 0.08 4.87
CA ALA A 268 8.60 0.20 5.05
C ALA A 268 9.16 1.51 4.51
N ALA A 269 8.72 1.94 3.31
CA ALA A 269 9.10 3.21 2.72
C ALA A 269 8.61 4.39 3.56
N ALA A 270 7.36 4.33 4.04
CA ALA A 270 6.79 5.37 4.90
C ALA A 270 7.54 5.50 6.22
N VAL A 271 7.88 4.39 6.85
CA VAL A 271 8.68 4.37 8.08
C VAL A 271 10.09 4.90 7.83
N ALA A 272 10.74 4.53 6.70
CA ALA A 272 12.05 5.05 6.34
C ALA A 272 12.04 6.58 6.24
N LEU A 273 11.08 7.14 5.49
CA LEU A 273 10.92 8.59 5.35
C LEU A 273 10.61 9.26 6.70
N ALA A 274 9.77 8.66 7.53
CA ALA A 274 9.44 9.19 8.86
C ALA A 274 10.65 9.19 9.82
N GLU A 275 11.62 8.31 9.61
CA GLU A 275 12.92 8.29 10.31
C GLU A 275 13.95 9.23 9.67
N GLY A 276 13.63 9.92 8.58
CA GLY A 276 14.52 10.82 7.86
C GLY A 276 15.47 10.11 6.87
N VAL A 277 15.22 8.83 6.57
CA VAL A 277 15.97 8.08 5.56
C VAL A 277 15.41 8.42 4.17
N THR A 278 16.20 9.10 3.35
CA THR A 278 15.81 9.54 1.99
C THR A 278 16.58 8.82 0.89
N GLU A 279 17.61 8.06 1.23
CA GLU A 279 18.44 7.33 0.27
C GLU A 279 17.64 6.20 -0.41
N PRO A 280 17.45 6.22 -1.75
CA PRO A 280 16.63 5.25 -2.47
C PRO A 280 17.07 3.80 -2.25
N ARG A 281 18.39 3.56 -2.13
CA ARG A 281 18.97 2.25 -1.84
C ARG A 281 18.48 1.69 -0.50
N GLU A 282 18.47 2.49 0.55
CA GLU A 282 18.07 2.04 1.89
C GLU A 282 16.54 1.90 2.02
N ILE A 283 15.77 2.78 1.36
CA ILE A 283 14.32 2.65 1.25
C ILE A 283 13.98 1.34 0.52
N LEU A 284 14.61 1.09 -0.63
CA LEU A 284 14.45 -0.14 -1.41
C LEU A 284 14.77 -1.39 -0.58
N ARG A 285 15.91 -1.38 0.12
CA ARG A 285 16.35 -2.49 0.95
C ARG A 285 15.31 -2.84 2.00
N ARG A 286 14.79 -1.84 2.73
CA ARG A 286 13.77 -2.03 3.74
C ARG A 286 12.44 -2.48 3.13
N ALA A 287 11.99 -1.83 2.04
CA ALA A 287 10.75 -2.16 1.36
C ALA A 287 10.75 -3.61 0.83
N THR A 288 11.85 -4.05 0.23
CA THR A 288 12.01 -5.44 -0.25
C THR A 288 11.95 -6.45 0.90
N ALA A 289 12.62 -6.17 2.00
CA ALA A 289 12.63 -7.06 3.17
C ALA A 289 11.26 -7.21 3.82
N TRP A 290 10.51 -6.10 3.98
CA TRP A 290 9.17 -6.15 4.57
C TRP A 290 8.16 -6.78 3.62
N SER A 291 8.27 -6.53 2.32
CA SER A 291 7.48 -7.23 1.31
C SER A 291 7.71 -8.74 1.37
N ALA A 292 8.96 -9.18 1.45
CA ALA A 292 9.32 -10.59 1.61
C ALA A 292 8.80 -11.17 2.93
N ALA A 293 8.90 -10.42 4.03
CA ALA A 293 8.39 -10.86 5.34
C ALA A 293 6.86 -10.98 5.36
N ALA A 294 6.14 -10.18 4.57
CA ALA A 294 4.69 -10.28 4.44
C ALA A 294 4.27 -11.59 3.74
N VAL A 295 5.05 -12.08 2.77
CA VAL A 295 4.78 -13.35 2.07
C VAL A 295 4.71 -14.54 3.04
N LEU A 296 5.42 -14.47 4.17
CA LEU A 296 5.42 -15.52 5.20
C LEU A 296 4.18 -15.49 6.12
N MET A 297 3.29 -14.51 5.95
CA MET A 297 2.12 -14.34 6.81
C MET A 297 0.85 -14.88 6.12
N PRO A 298 -0.13 -15.38 6.89
CA PRO A 298 -1.35 -15.95 6.33
C PRO A 298 -2.31 -14.90 5.74
N ALA A 299 -2.17 -13.63 6.13
CA ALA A 299 -3.07 -12.56 5.72
C ALA A 299 -2.35 -11.25 5.47
N ALA A 300 -2.93 -10.38 4.62
CA ALA A 300 -2.43 -9.03 4.38
C ALA A 300 -2.44 -8.16 5.66
N GLY A 301 -1.58 -7.14 5.68
CA GLY A 301 -1.45 -6.21 6.80
C GLY A 301 -0.62 -6.73 7.97
N GLU A 302 0.15 -7.79 7.76
CA GLU A 302 1.10 -8.33 8.74
C GLU A 302 2.44 -8.63 8.09
N ILE A 303 3.52 -8.57 8.88
CA ILE A 303 4.83 -9.06 8.48
C ILE A 303 5.44 -9.98 9.52
N SER A 304 6.21 -10.95 9.06
CA SER A 304 6.97 -11.86 9.90
C SER A 304 8.04 -11.11 10.71
N PRO A 305 8.29 -11.48 11.99
CA PRO A 305 9.39 -10.93 12.77
C PRO A 305 10.78 -11.19 12.12
N ARG A 306 10.86 -12.06 11.12
CA ARG A 306 12.07 -12.31 10.35
C ARG A 306 12.46 -11.18 9.38
N HIS A 307 11.70 -10.08 9.33
CA HIS A 307 11.96 -8.97 8.41
C HIS A 307 13.40 -8.41 8.49
N GLN A 308 14.00 -8.40 9.70
CA GLN A 308 15.37 -7.95 9.89
C GLN A 308 16.38 -8.97 9.30
N GLU A 309 16.19 -10.26 9.57
CA GLU A 309 16.99 -11.36 9.02
C GLU A 309 16.94 -11.34 7.47
N LEU A 310 15.73 -11.20 6.91
CA LEU A 310 15.54 -11.10 5.47
C LEU A 310 16.22 -9.86 4.87
N GLN A 311 16.22 -8.73 5.59
CA GLN A 311 16.91 -7.53 5.17
C GLN A 311 18.43 -7.73 5.06
N ASP A 312 19.03 -8.52 5.97
CA ASP A 312 20.47 -8.82 5.96
C ASP A 312 20.87 -9.80 4.86
N GLN A 313 19.93 -10.61 4.36
CA GLN A 313 20.15 -11.56 3.26
C GLN A 313 20.01 -10.93 1.87
N LEU A 314 19.50 -9.69 1.76
CA LEU A 314 19.24 -9.07 0.46
C LEU A 314 20.52 -8.83 -0.34
N ILE A 315 20.47 -9.21 -1.62
CA ILE A 315 21.43 -8.83 -2.64
C ILE A 315 20.96 -7.49 -3.22
N VAL A 316 21.70 -6.43 -2.97
CA VAL A 316 21.40 -5.07 -3.47
C VAL A 316 22.47 -4.66 -4.45
N THR A 317 22.08 -4.35 -5.69
CA THR A 317 23.00 -4.02 -6.80
C THR A 317 22.53 -2.76 -7.52
N TRP A 318 23.50 -1.96 -7.96
CA TRP A 318 23.26 -0.88 -8.93
C TRP A 318 23.31 -1.45 -10.35
N LYS A 319 22.37 -1.03 -11.19
CA LYS A 319 22.31 -1.36 -12.61
C LYS A 319 22.23 -0.08 -13.43
N GLU A 320 23.05 0.01 -14.47
CA GLU A 320 22.98 1.11 -15.44
C GLU A 320 21.79 0.92 -16.38
N THR A 321 21.10 2.01 -16.70
CA THR A 321 20.03 2.02 -17.74
C THR A 321 20.67 1.84 -19.11
N ARG A 322 20.04 1.03 -19.97
CA ARG A 322 20.52 0.74 -21.32
C ARG A 322 19.91 1.70 -22.33
#